data_dd5d1849ed31a5283f04f75eb96b1372
#
_entry.id   dd5d1849ed31a5283f04f75eb96b1372
#
_cell.length_a   1.000
_cell.length_b   1.000
_cell.length_c   1.000
_cell.angle_alpha   90.00
_cell.angle_beta   90.00
_cell.angle_gamma   90.00
#
_symmetry.space_group_name_H-M   'P 1'
#
loop_
_entity.id
_entity.type
_entity.pdbx_description
1 polymer ?
#
loop_
_entity_poly.entity_id
_entity_poly.type
_entity_poly.pdbx_seq_one_letter_code
_entity_poly.pdbx_strand_id
1 'polypeptide(L)'
;MEEKSRILKKANEDQSRPISFNDSFGGGDNQLRFLLKHLPDESFKDINLILNSTNHDLIEKEKINVLWVHHFVNQAEITNLGSKEYVDKLDWIVFNSNWNFEKFVYQFKIPESKSAVIRNAI
;
A
#
# COMPACT_ATOMS: atom_id res chain seq x y z
N MET A 1 -9.49 14.47 10.52
CA MET A 1 -8.09 13.97 10.54
C MET A 1 -7.92 12.59 11.15
N GLU A 2 -8.96 12.05 11.76
CA GLU A 2 -8.88 10.73 12.40
C GLU A 2 -8.51 9.61 11.45
N GLU A 3 -9.16 9.52 10.29
CA GLU A 3 -8.90 8.46 9.32
C GLU A 3 -7.54 8.61 8.66
N LYS A 4 -7.16 9.83 8.33
CA LYS A 4 -5.84 10.10 7.75
C LYS A 4 -4.71 9.78 8.73
N SER A 5 -4.91 10.09 10.01
CA SER A 5 -3.94 9.78 11.05
C SER A 5 -3.77 8.28 11.24
N ARG A 6 -4.86 7.53 11.16
CA ARG A 6 -4.84 6.07 11.22
C ARG A 6 -4.00 5.48 10.09
N ILE A 7 -4.22 5.96 8.86
CA ILE A 7 -3.46 5.49 7.69
C ILE A 7 -1.99 5.84 7.82
N LEU A 8 -1.68 7.07 8.22
CA LEU A 8 -0.31 7.52 8.39
C LEU A 8 0.43 6.74 9.47
N LYS A 9 -0.22 6.49 10.59
CA LYS A 9 0.35 5.69 11.67
C LYS A 9 0.70 4.28 11.18
N LYS A 10 -0.20 3.67 10.44
CA LYS A 10 -0.02 2.34 9.91
C LYS A 10 1.15 2.29 8.91
N ALA A 11 1.25 3.30 8.05
CA ALA A 11 2.34 3.39 7.08
C ALA A 11 3.70 3.52 7.77
N ASN A 12 3.74 4.09 8.97
CA ASN A 12 4.98 4.31 9.71
C ASN A 12 5.41 3.13 10.58
N GLU A 13 4.57 2.12 10.77
CA GLU A 13 4.89 1.00 11.66
C GLU A 13 6.12 0.21 11.20
N ASP A 14 6.28 0.03 9.90
CA ASP A 14 7.38 -0.75 9.33
C ASP A 14 8.42 0.11 8.61
N GLN A 15 8.43 1.41 8.82
CA GLN A 15 9.35 2.32 8.16
C GLN A 15 10.56 2.62 9.04
N SER A 16 11.74 2.65 8.42
CA SER A 16 12.96 3.07 9.11
C SER A 16 12.97 4.57 9.36
N ARG A 17 12.27 5.34 8.52
CA ARG A 17 12.06 6.78 8.70
C ARG A 17 10.58 7.07 8.67
N PRO A 18 10.04 7.77 9.69
CA PRO A 18 8.62 8.10 9.71
C PRO A 18 8.20 9.02 8.58
N ILE A 19 7.03 8.75 8.01
CA ILE A 19 6.37 9.62 7.04
C ILE A 19 5.56 10.64 7.83
N SER A 20 5.61 11.90 7.42
CA SER A 20 4.79 12.95 8.01
C SER A 20 3.94 13.63 6.97
N PHE A 21 3.01 14.48 7.41
CA PHE A 21 2.20 15.27 6.47
C PHE A 21 3.01 16.31 5.70
N ASN A 22 4.15 16.72 6.24
CA ASN A 22 4.91 17.85 5.71
C ASN A 22 6.24 17.47 5.07
N ASP A 23 6.80 16.31 5.42
CA ASP A 23 8.10 15.87 4.94
C ASP A 23 7.97 14.57 4.17
N SER A 24 8.82 14.41 3.16
CA SER A 24 8.77 13.24 2.32
C SER A 24 10.18 12.84 1.90
N PHE A 25 10.43 11.54 1.80
CA PHE A 25 11.76 10.99 1.58
C PHE A 25 11.86 10.05 0.38
N GLY A 26 10.76 9.83 -0.34
CA GLY A 26 10.78 8.96 -1.50
C GLY A 26 9.48 9.01 -2.28
N GLY A 27 9.43 8.29 -3.40
CA GLY A 27 8.28 8.29 -4.29
C GLY A 27 7.00 7.83 -3.63
N GLY A 28 7.06 6.72 -2.85
CA GLY A 28 5.91 6.20 -2.14
C GLY A 28 5.41 7.16 -1.08
N ASP A 29 6.34 7.74 -0.33
CA ASP A 29 6.01 8.72 0.71
C ASP A 29 5.33 9.95 0.10
N ASN A 30 5.85 10.43 -1.03
CA ASN A 30 5.29 11.57 -1.74
C ASN A 30 3.85 11.30 -2.19
N GLN A 31 3.59 10.10 -2.73
CA GLN A 31 2.26 9.75 -3.22
C GLN A 31 1.27 9.62 -2.07
N LEU A 32 1.68 8.98 -0.97
CA LEU A 32 0.81 8.86 0.20
C LEU A 32 0.50 10.23 0.78
N ARG A 33 1.51 11.08 0.94
CA ARG A 33 1.32 12.43 1.47
C ARG A 33 0.40 13.26 0.60
N PHE A 34 0.57 13.16 -0.73
CA PHE A 34 -0.30 13.86 -1.69
C PHE A 34 -1.76 13.42 -1.51
N LEU A 35 -1.99 12.11 -1.43
CA LEU A 35 -3.33 11.57 -1.25
C LEU A 35 -3.97 12.05 0.05
N LEU A 36 -3.23 11.97 1.14
CA LEU A 36 -3.73 12.38 2.46
C LEU A 36 -4.00 13.88 2.52
N LYS A 37 -3.24 14.68 1.76
CA LYS A 37 -3.41 16.13 1.73
C LYS A 37 -4.64 16.55 0.93
N HIS A 38 -4.91 15.89 -0.18
CA HIS A 38 -5.89 16.35 -1.16
C HIS A 38 -7.27 15.70 -1.07
N LEU A 39 -7.38 14.55 -0.42
CA LEU A 39 -8.67 13.90 -0.22
C LEU A 39 -9.20 14.19 1.19
N PRO A 40 -10.54 14.34 1.33
CA PRO A 40 -11.12 14.55 2.66
C PRO A 40 -10.95 13.30 3.53
N ASP A 41 -10.91 13.49 4.84
CA ASP A 41 -10.74 12.43 5.81
C ASP A 41 -11.77 11.30 5.61
N GLU A 42 -12.98 11.67 5.29
CA GLU A 42 -14.09 10.75 5.10
C GLU A 42 -13.88 9.77 3.95
N SER A 43 -13.05 10.14 2.95
CA SER A 43 -12.70 9.25 1.84
C SER A 43 -12.02 7.97 2.30
N PHE A 44 -11.40 7.99 3.48
CA PHE A 44 -10.63 6.86 4.01
C PHE A 44 -11.38 6.06 5.07
N LYS A 45 -12.64 6.37 5.30
CA LYS A 45 -13.42 5.78 6.40
C LYS A 45 -13.50 4.25 6.33
N ASP A 46 -13.76 3.71 5.15
CA ASP A 46 -13.94 2.27 4.97
C ASP A 46 -12.72 1.59 4.37
N ILE A 47 -11.64 2.32 4.15
CA ILE A 47 -10.44 1.84 3.48
C ILE A 47 -9.30 1.71 4.47
N ASN A 48 -8.62 0.58 4.42
CA ASN A 48 -7.34 0.38 5.08
C ASN A 48 -6.25 0.40 4.01
N LEU A 49 -5.59 1.54 3.86
CA LEU A 49 -4.54 1.71 2.87
C LEU A 49 -3.19 1.36 3.50
N ILE A 50 -2.54 0.35 2.96
CA ILE A 50 -1.26 -0.16 3.46
C ILE A 50 -0.19 0.17 2.42
N LEU A 51 0.85 0.88 2.85
CA LEU A 51 1.93 1.29 1.95
C LEU A 51 3.13 0.36 2.11
N ASN A 52 3.48 -0.33 1.05
CA ASN A 52 4.74 -1.09 0.92
C ASN A 52 5.05 -2.11 2.02
N SER A 53 4.05 -2.65 2.69
CA SER A 53 4.29 -3.63 3.75
C SER A 53 3.31 -4.78 3.66
N THR A 54 3.83 -6.00 3.75
CA THR A 54 3.01 -7.21 3.80
C THR A 54 2.95 -7.81 5.20
N ASN A 55 3.05 -6.98 6.21
CA ASN A 55 2.88 -7.38 7.59
C ASN A 55 1.42 -7.72 7.86
N HIS A 56 1.14 -8.95 8.30
CA HIS A 56 -0.23 -9.40 8.61
C HIS A 56 -0.93 -8.51 9.64
N ASP A 57 -0.17 -7.93 10.56
CA ASP A 57 -0.74 -7.11 11.63
C ASP A 57 -1.37 -5.81 11.14
N LEU A 58 -1.06 -5.41 9.90
CA LEU A 58 -1.63 -4.19 9.31
C LEU A 58 -3.00 -4.41 8.68
N ILE A 59 -3.43 -5.66 8.52
CA ILE A 59 -4.74 -5.98 7.94
C ILE A 59 -5.85 -5.62 8.94
N GLU A 60 -6.93 -5.02 8.45
CA GLU A 60 -8.13 -4.71 9.24
C GLU A 60 -9.33 -5.41 8.63
N LYS A 61 -9.87 -6.42 9.33
CA LYS A 61 -10.93 -7.30 8.83
C LYS A 61 -12.18 -6.58 8.34
N GLU A 62 -12.53 -5.47 8.98
CA GLU A 62 -13.80 -4.78 8.71
C GLU A 62 -13.66 -3.69 7.66
N LYS A 63 -12.48 -3.57 7.06
CA LYS A 63 -12.22 -2.53 6.07
C LYS A 63 -11.82 -3.14 4.74
N ILE A 64 -11.87 -2.31 3.70
CA ILE A 64 -11.37 -2.69 2.39
C ILE A 64 -9.85 -2.56 2.45
N ASN A 65 -9.16 -3.69 2.42
CA ASN A 65 -7.70 -3.71 2.55
C ASN A 65 -7.05 -3.53 1.19
N VAL A 66 -6.32 -2.43 1.04
CA VAL A 66 -5.63 -2.06 -0.20
C VAL A 66 -4.14 -1.98 0.08
N LEU A 67 -3.37 -2.83 -0.56
CA LEU A 67 -1.91 -2.75 -0.51
C LEU A 67 -1.41 -1.91 -1.69
N TRP A 68 -0.71 -0.84 -1.40
CA TRP A 68 -0.12 0.04 -2.41
C TRP A 68 1.37 -0.24 -2.50
N VAL A 69 1.79 -0.83 -3.63
CA VAL A 69 3.16 -1.32 -3.80
C VAL A 69 3.99 -0.32 -4.56
N HIS A 70 5.04 0.17 -3.92
CA HIS A 70 6.06 1.02 -4.54
C HIS A 70 7.44 0.36 -4.53
N HIS A 71 7.55 -0.82 -3.91
CA HIS A 71 8.79 -1.58 -3.84
C HIS A 71 8.99 -2.49 -5.05
N PHE A 72 10.22 -2.97 -5.21
CA PHE A 72 10.55 -4.01 -6.19
C PHE A 72 10.31 -5.39 -5.59
N VAL A 73 10.21 -6.40 -6.47
CA VAL A 73 9.85 -7.78 -6.08
C VAL A 73 10.80 -8.42 -5.06
N ASN A 74 12.05 -7.97 -5.00
CA ASN A 74 13.08 -8.57 -4.13
C ASN A 74 13.20 -7.93 -2.76
N GLN A 75 12.36 -6.96 -2.44
CA GLN A 75 12.45 -6.28 -1.14
C GLN A 75 11.71 -7.09 -0.06
N ALA A 76 12.34 -7.16 1.12
CA ALA A 76 11.86 -8.01 2.21
C ALA A 76 10.44 -7.65 2.69
N GLU A 77 10.11 -6.38 2.64
CA GLU A 77 8.84 -5.86 3.16
C GLU A 77 7.62 -6.36 2.41
N ILE A 78 7.82 -6.91 1.19
CA ILE A 78 6.69 -7.35 0.35
C ILE A 78 6.70 -8.85 0.06
N THR A 79 7.55 -9.62 0.73
CA THR A 79 7.71 -11.05 0.44
C THR A 79 6.47 -11.89 0.75
N ASN A 80 5.59 -11.45 1.64
CA ASN A 80 4.35 -12.16 1.94
C ASN A 80 3.36 -12.15 0.77
N LEU A 81 3.62 -11.40 -0.29
CA LEU A 81 2.83 -11.51 -1.52
C LEU A 81 2.97 -12.89 -2.16
N GLY A 82 3.98 -13.67 -1.78
CA GLY A 82 4.10 -15.08 -2.15
C GLY A 82 3.20 -16.00 -1.34
N SER A 83 2.54 -15.50 -0.31
CA SER A 83 1.65 -16.28 0.55
C SER A 83 0.21 -16.09 0.14
N LYS A 84 -0.45 -17.18 -0.26
CA LYS A 84 -1.88 -17.14 -0.60
C LYS A 84 -2.72 -16.69 0.59
N GLU A 85 -2.35 -17.13 1.80
CA GLU A 85 -3.05 -16.74 3.03
C GLU A 85 -3.07 -15.23 3.21
N TYR A 86 -1.94 -14.58 2.99
CA TYR A 86 -1.86 -13.12 3.11
C TYR A 86 -2.66 -12.44 1.99
N VAL A 87 -2.45 -12.87 0.74
CA VAL A 87 -3.10 -12.26 -0.43
C VAL A 87 -4.62 -12.38 -0.35
N ASP A 88 -5.12 -13.48 0.20
CA ASP A 88 -6.57 -13.67 0.37
C ASP A 88 -7.20 -12.66 1.33
N LYS A 89 -6.41 -12.05 2.19
CA LYS A 89 -6.88 -11.01 3.13
C LYS A 89 -6.95 -9.62 2.50
N LEU A 90 -6.33 -9.44 1.34
CA LEU A 90 -6.35 -8.18 0.62
C LEU A 90 -7.54 -8.13 -0.33
N ASP A 91 -8.14 -6.96 -0.45
CA ASP A 91 -9.18 -6.70 -1.46
C ASP A 91 -8.57 -6.20 -2.76
N TRP A 92 -7.54 -5.37 -2.66
CA TRP A 92 -6.85 -4.81 -3.81
C TRP A 92 -5.35 -4.71 -3.58
N ILE A 93 -4.60 -4.92 -4.67
CA ILE A 93 -3.16 -4.68 -4.71
C ILE A 93 -2.92 -3.68 -5.84
N VAL A 94 -2.41 -2.50 -5.51
CA VAL A 94 -2.19 -1.42 -6.46
C VAL A 94 -0.70 -1.29 -6.72
N PHE A 95 -0.33 -1.36 -8.01
CA PHE A 95 1.05 -1.22 -8.46
C PHE A 95 1.24 0.13 -9.13
N ASN A 96 2.44 0.67 -9.07
CA ASN A 96 2.74 2.00 -9.62
C ASN A 96 3.12 1.99 -11.10
N SER A 97 3.27 0.80 -11.72
CA SER A 97 3.58 0.68 -13.14
C SER A 97 3.21 -0.69 -13.66
N ASN A 98 2.99 -0.79 -14.98
CA ASN A 98 2.77 -2.08 -15.64
C ASN A 98 3.98 -2.99 -15.50
N TRP A 99 5.18 -2.43 -15.59
CA TRP A 99 6.41 -3.21 -15.45
C TRP A 99 6.46 -3.90 -14.07
N ASN A 100 6.18 -3.15 -13.02
CA ASN A 100 6.19 -3.68 -11.67
C ASN A 100 5.08 -4.72 -11.46
N PHE A 101 3.88 -4.43 -11.97
CA PHE A 101 2.75 -5.35 -11.93
C PHE A 101 3.12 -6.70 -12.57
N GLU A 102 3.70 -6.68 -13.78
CA GLU A 102 4.09 -7.91 -14.47
C GLU A 102 5.13 -8.70 -13.70
N LYS A 103 6.11 -8.04 -13.10
CA LYS A 103 7.14 -8.68 -12.29
C LYS A 103 6.55 -9.37 -11.06
N PHE A 104 5.63 -8.71 -10.36
CA PHE A 104 4.97 -9.29 -9.19
C PHE A 104 4.06 -10.46 -9.56
N VAL A 105 3.30 -10.34 -10.62
CA VAL A 105 2.45 -11.44 -11.10
C VAL A 105 3.28 -12.65 -11.45
N TYR A 106 4.37 -12.47 -12.16
CA TYR A 106 5.29 -13.55 -12.51
C TYR A 106 5.92 -14.20 -11.29
N GLN A 107 6.44 -13.39 -10.38
CA GLN A 107 7.18 -13.87 -9.22
C GLN A 107 6.29 -14.53 -8.16
N PHE A 108 5.14 -13.94 -7.87
CA PHE A 108 4.30 -14.35 -6.75
C PHE A 108 2.96 -14.97 -7.15
N LYS A 109 2.65 -15.05 -8.43
CA LYS A 109 1.38 -15.59 -8.93
C LYS A 109 0.16 -14.84 -8.39
N ILE A 110 0.24 -13.53 -8.36
CA ILE A 110 -0.82 -12.68 -7.81
C ILE A 110 -2.03 -12.72 -8.74
N PRO A 111 -3.26 -12.85 -8.19
CA PRO A 111 -4.47 -12.81 -9.01
C PRO A 111 -4.66 -11.45 -9.67
N GLU A 112 -4.82 -11.45 -11.00
CA GLU A 112 -5.08 -10.21 -11.73
C GLU A 112 -6.40 -9.58 -11.34
N SER A 113 -7.37 -10.38 -10.90
CA SER A 113 -8.68 -9.89 -10.44
C SER A 113 -8.63 -8.97 -9.22
N LYS A 114 -7.52 -9.05 -8.45
CA LYS A 114 -7.30 -8.17 -7.29
C LYS A 114 -6.31 -7.05 -7.57
N SER A 115 -5.79 -6.97 -8.79
CA SER A 115 -4.69 -6.08 -9.11
C SER A 115 -5.15 -4.88 -9.91
N ALA A 116 -4.53 -3.74 -9.65
CA ALA A 116 -4.75 -2.52 -10.41
C ALA A 116 -3.40 -1.81 -10.59
N VAL A 117 -3.26 -1.10 -11.69
CA VAL A 117 -2.08 -0.28 -11.95
C VAL A 117 -2.50 1.18 -11.95
N ILE A 118 -1.96 1.94 -11.00
CA ILE A 118 -2.21 3.38 -10.92
C ILE A 118 -0.85 4.06 -10.90
N ARG A 119 -0.53 4.76 -11.99
CA ARG A 119 0.75 5.43 -12.11
C ARG A 119 0.84 6.61 -11.16
N ASN A 120 2.05 6.83 -10.66
CA ASN A 120 2.29 7.97 -9.78
C ASN A 120 2.05 9.28 -10.54
N ALA A 121 1.41 10.22 -9.87
CA ALA A 121 1.29 11.59 -10.38
C ALA A 121 2.65 12.26 -10.36
N ILE A 122 2.90 13.09 -11.33
CA ILE A 122 4.16 13.82 -11.44
C ILE A 122 4.02 15.20 -10.79
#